data_9ee15bc21eaf14745fdb1bf47a92f10e
#
_entry.id   9ee15bc21eaf14745fdb1bf47a92f10e
#
_cell.length_a   1.000
_cell.length_b   1.000
_cell.length_c   1.000
_cell.angle_alpha   90.00
_cell.angle_beta   90.00
_cell.angle_gamma   90.00
#
_symmetry.space_group_name_H-M   'P 1'
#
loop_
_entity.id
_entity.type
_entity.pdbx_description
1 polymer ?
#
loop_
_entity_poly.entity_id
_entity_poly.type
_entity_poly.pdbx_seq_one_letter_code
_entity_poly.pdbx_strand_id
1 'polypeptide(L)'
;MGTLCFEKLRSSGYFHSFFLLKEQLSSEQLKRELQTMNWFTMFGACYQLPSHAGEVADNLRALAIPKLIYALSQNDKQEREVALTAFKHYMDNALGIAPGFFGTFKADFSGYHHRGPYHSAYYPHALYAGALIAYLLHDTPYALSETTLHNLKQGLLTFRFFCAGLEVPAGTVGRFPKGQQILETLLPAFAYTALSFKEPDKELTAAFKRILESTENQQAITEYISNVNSN
;
A
#
# COMPACT_ATOMS: atom_id res chain seq x y z
N MET A 1 -19.90 16.40 -2.02
CA MET A 1 -19.26 15.69 -0.89
C MET A 1 -17.77 15.89 -1.02
N GLY A 2 -17.12 16.50 -0.03
CA GLY A 2 -15.66 16.52 0.07
C GLY A 2 -15.17 15.07 0.19
N THR A 3 -14.02 14.77 -0.40
CA THR A 3 -13.43 13.46 -0.25
C THR A 3 -12.94 13.34 1.20
N LEU A 4 -13.41 12.33 1.91
CA LEU A 4 -12.95 11.98 3.28
C LEU A 4 -11.48 11.48 3.31
N CYS A 5 -10.72 11.65 2.20
CA CYS A 5 -9.36 11.10 2.11
C CYS A 5 -8.40 11.71 3.13
N PHE A 6 -8.51 13.01 3.40
CA PHE A 6 -7.66 13.65 4.42
C PHE A 6 -8.02 13.22 5.83
N GLU A 7 -9.30 13.10 6.13
CA GLU A 7 -9.80 12.61 7.42
C GLU A 7 -9.38 11.15 7.62
N LYS A 8 -9.44 10.32 6.60
CA LYS A 8 -9.00 8.92 6.64
C LYS A 8 -7.50 8.80 6.93
N LEU A 9 -6.66 9.62 6.31
CA LEU A 9 -5.22 9.67 6.61
C LEU A 9 -4.93 10.14 8.04
N ARG A 10 -5.63 11.17 8.51
CA ARG A 10 -5.46 11.70 9.87
C ARG A 10 -5.94 10.75 10.95
N SER A 11 -6.86 9.86 10.61
CA SER A 11 -7.42 8.86 11.53
C SER A 11 -6.58 7.57 11.64
N SER A 12 -5.41 7.49 10.99
CA SER A 12 -4.56 6.29 11.01
C SER A 12 -4.22 5.84 12.43
N GLY A 13 -3.93 6.77 13.34
CA GLY A 13 -3.67 6.48 14.74
C GLY A 13 -4.83 5.79 15.45
N TYR A 14 -6.08 6.15 15.13
CA TYR A 14 -7.27 5.48 15.67
C TYR A 14 -7.28 3.98 15.31
N PHE A 15 -7.04 3.63 14.05
CA PHE A 15 -7.08 2.22 13.61
C PHE A 15 -5.98 1.39 14.28
N HIS A 16 -4.77 1.92 14.39
CA HIS A 16 -3.68 1.22 15.06
C HIS A 16 -3.95 1.06 16.56
N SER A 17 -4.41 2.12 17.24
CA SER A 17 -4.76 2.07 18.66
C SER A 17 -5.88 1.08 18.92
N PHE A 18 -6.92 1.08 18.09
CA PHE A 18 -8.01 0.11 18.17
C PHE A 18 -7.47 -1.33 18.06
N PHE A 19 -6.64 -1.61 17.05
CA PHE A 19 -6.08 -2.95 16.83
C PHE A 19 -5.28 -3.46 18.03
N LEU A 20 -4.47 -2.58 18.64
CA LEU A 20 -3.66 -2.90 19.81
C LEU A 20 -4.50 -3.12 21.08
N LEU A 21 -5.61 -2.41 21.21
CA LEU A 21 -6.42 -2.40 22.43
C LEU A 21 -7.70 -3.24 22.35
N LYS A 22 -8.02 -3.82 21.20
CA LYS A 22 -9.31 -4.50 20.95
C LYS A 22 -9.64 -5.60 21.95
N GLU A 23 -8.65 -6.32 22.46
CA GLU A 23 -8.82 -7.38 23.45
C GLU A 23 -9.23 -6.85 24.85
N GLN A 24 -9.08 -5.54 25.06
CA GLN A 24 -9.48 -4.88 26.32
C GLN A 24 -10.87 -4.28 26.26
N LEU A 25 -11.51 -4.30 25.09
CA LEU A 25 -12.85 -3.76 24.89
C LEU A 25 -13.91 -4.78 25.31
N SER A 26 -15.01 -4.30 25.88
CA SER A 26 -16.20 -5.14 26.05
C SER A 26 -16.78 -5.53 24.68
N SER A 27 -17.55 -6.63 24.64
CA SER A 27 -18.19 -7.10 23.40
C SER A 27 -19.05 -6.03 22.73
N GLU A 28 -19.74 -5.19 23.54
CA GLU A 28 -20.57 -4.10 23.04
C GLU A 28 -19.71 -2.97 22.44
N GLN A 29 -18.64 -2.59 23.12
CA GLN A 29 -17.69 -1.60 22.61
C GLN A 29 -17.05 -2.08 21.31
N LEU A 30 -16.54 -3.32 21.27
CA LEU A 30 -15.93 -3.89 20.08
C LEU A 30 -16.90 -3.91 18.90
N LYS A 31 -18.15 -4.32 19.11
CA LYS A 31 -19.19 -4.31 18.07
C LYS A 31 -19.42 -2.91 17.51
N ARG A 32 -19.53 -1.90 18.38
CA ARG A 32 -19.71 -0.50 17.96
C ARG A 32 -18.51 0.01 17.15
N GLU A 33 -17.30 -0.27 17.61
CA GLU A 33 -16.08 0.15 16.91
C GLU A 33 -15.96 -0.55 15.54
N LEU A 34 -16.26 -1.84 15.45
CA LEU A 34 -16.28 -2.56 14.17
C LEU A 34 -17.31 -1.99 13.19
N GLN A 35 -18.49 -1.59 13.65
CA GLN A 35 -19.49 -0.92 12.81
C GLN A 35 -18.98 0.44 12.30
N THR A 36 -18.33 1.22 13.16
CA THR A 36 -17.72 2.50 12.81
C THR A 36 -16.61 2.30 11.77
N MET A 37 -15.74 1.32 11.98
CA MET A 37 -14.65 1.00 11.06
C MET A 37 -15.17 0.53 9.70
N ASN A 38 -16.19 -0.33 9.67
CA ASN A 38 -16.81 -0.78 8.42
C ASN A 38 -17.29 0.40 7.58
N TRP A 39 -18.04 1.32 8.22
CA TRP A 39 -18.53 2.53 7.56
C TRP A 39 -17.38 3.44 7.10
N PHE A 40 -16.43 3.72 7.98
CA PHE A 40 -15.35 4.66 7.71
C PHE A 40 -14.38 4.16 6.63
N THR A 41 -14.04 2.87 6.65
CA THR A 41 -13.17 2.25 5.66
C THR A 41 -13.89 1.88 4.38
N MET A 42 -15.22 1.96 4.35
CA MET A 42 -16.06 1.45 3.24
C MET A 42 -15.75 -0.03 2.96
N PHE A 43 -15.57 -0.83 4.01
CA PHE A 43 -15.20 -2.24 3.83
C PHE A 43 -16.24 -3.05 3.06
N GLY A 44 -17.50 -2.65 3.12
CA GLY A 44 -18.59 -3.26 2.34
C GLY A 44 -18.29 -3.39 0.84
N ALA A 45 -17.46 -2.50 0.29
CA ALA A 45 -17.02 -2.59 -1.11
C ALA A 45 -16.13 -3.83 -1.38
N CYS A 46 -15.45 -4.39 -0.36
CA CYS A 46 -14.65 -5.59 -0.53
C CYS A 46 -15.50 -6.85 -0.79
N TYR A 47 -16.75 -6.86 -0.35
CA TYR A 47 -17.68 -7.97 -0.58
C TYR A 47 -18.39 -7.91 -1.93
N GLN A 48 -18.19 -6.85 -2.71
CA GLN A 48 -18.85 -6.64 -3.98
C GLN A 48 -17.89 -7.02 -5.13
N LEU A 49 -18.48 -7.49 -6.22
CA LEU A 49 -17.72 -7.63 -7.47
C LEU A 49 -17.26 -6.25 -7.93
N PRO A 50 -15.98 -6.10 -8.30
CA PRO A 50 -15.47 -4.82 -8.76
C PRO A 50 -16.18 -4.41 -10.07
N SER A 51 -16.65 -3.17 -10.13
CA SER A 51 -17.28 -2.60 -11.34
C SER A 51 -16.28 -2.20 -12.43
N HIS A 52 -14.99 -2.12 -12.06
CA HIS A 52 -13.89 -1.77 -12.97
C HIS A 52 -12.56 -2.28 -12.37
N ALA A 53 -11.54 -2.40 -13.23
CA ALA A 53 -10.19 -2.74 -12.79
C ALA A 53 -9.51 -1.54 -12.13
N GLY A 54 -8.75 -1.82 -11.09
CA GLY A 54 -7.94 -0.84 -10.38
C GLY A 54 -8.71 -0.01 -9.34
N GLU A 55 -7.98 0.68 -8.52
CA GLU A 55 -8.47 1.61 -7.50
C GLU A 55 -7.68 2.92 -7.57
N VAL A 56 -8.27 4.01 -7.11
CA VAL A 56 -7.57 5.30 -7.04
C VAL A 56 -6.52 5.29 -5.94
N ALA A 57 -5.39 5.94 -6.20
CA ALA A 57 -4.24 5.95 -5.31
C ALA A 57 -4.56 6.45 -3.89
N ASP A 58 -5.49 7.40 -3.75
CA ASP A 58 -5.92 7.90 -2.44
C ASP A 58 -6.60 6.82 -1.60
N ASN A 59 -7.44 5.98 -2.18
CA ASN A 59 -8.07 4.89 -1.45
C ASN A 59 -7.05 3.81 -1.06
N LEU A 60 -6.12 3.47 -1.96
CA LEU A 60 -5.05 2.53 -1.65
C LEU A 60 -4.21 3.02 -0.46
N ARG A 61 -3.65 4.23 -0.54
CA ARG A 61 -2.77 4.76 0.51
C ARG A 61 -3.48 5.00 1.86
N ALA A 62 -4.76 5.39 1.83
CA ALA A 62 -5.48 5.76 3.03
C ALA A 62 -6.24 4.59 3.68
N LEU A 63 -6.66 3.59 2.91
CA LEU A 63 -7.60 2.58 3.37
C LEU A 63 -7.08 1.15 3.34
N ALA A 64 -5.96 0.84 2.67
CA ALA A 64 -5.48 -0.53 2.61
C ALA A 64 -5.21 -1.10 4.03
N ILE A 65 -4.43 -0.41 4.85
CA ILE A 65 -4.14 -0.83 6.23
C ILE A 65 -5.40 -0.79 7.12
N PRO A 66 -6.21 0.28 7.15
CA PRO A 66 -7.47 0.27 7.90
C PRO A 66 -8.42 -0.87 7.53
N LYS A 67 -8.52 -1.24 6.26
CA LYS A 67 -9.33 -2.39 5.82
C LYS A 67 -8.75 -3.71 6.32
N LEU A 68 -7.43 -3.90 6.25
CA LEU A 68 -6.78 -5.08 6.82
C LEU A 68 -7.03 -5.18 8.33
N ILE A 69 -6.87 -4.07 9.06
CA ILE A 69 -7.15 -4.00 10.50
C ILE A 69 -8.60 -4.39 10.78
N TYR A 70 -9.57 -3.87 10.03
CA TYR A 70 -10.97 -4.26 10.17
C TYR A 70 -11.16 -5.77 9.97
N ALA A 71 -10.60 -6.34 8.91
CA ALA A 71 -10.73 -7.76 8.62
C ALA A 71 -10.13 -8.64 9.74
N LEU A 72 -8.94 -8.29 10.23
CA LEU A 72 -8.25 -8.99 11.32
C LEU A 72 -8.97 -8.85 12.67
N SER A 73 -9.80 -7.84 12.84
CA SER A 73 -10.48 -7.53 14.11
C SER A 73 -11.84 -8.19 14.24
N GLN A 74 -12.30 -8.97 13.26
CA GLN A 74 -13.54 -9.74 13.40
C GLN A 74 -13.37 -10.78 14.52
N ASN A 75 -14.34 -10.85 15.45
CA ASN A 75 -14.29 -11.75 16.59
C ASN A 75 -14.48 -13.21 16.19
N ASP A 76 -15.48 -13.45 15.36
CA ASP A 76 -15.77 -14.79 14.86
C ASP A 76 -14.71 -15.20 13.82
N LYS A 77 -14.24 -16.45 13.91
CA LYS A 77 -13.23 -16.98 13.02
C LYS A 77 -13.70 -17.01 11.57
N GLN A 78 -14.95 -17.43 11.34
CA GLN A 78 -15.52 -17.53 10.00
C GLN A 78 -15.73 -16.15 9.40
N GLU A 79 -16.23 -15.18 10.17
CA GLU A 79 -16.35 -13.78 9.72
C GLU A 79 -14.99 -13.20 9.35
N ARG A 80 -13.96 -13.48 10.13
CA ARG A 80 -12.59 -13.03 9.86
C ARG A 80 -12.02 -13.64 8.57
N GLU A 81 -12.20 -14.94 8.34
CA GLU A 81 -11.76 -15.63 7.12
C GLU A 81 -12.48 -15.08 5.88
N VAL A 82 -13.78 -14.83 5.97
CA VAL A 82 -14.57 -14.21 4.89
C VAL A 82 -14.09 -12.78 4.62
N ALA A 83 -13.86 -11.98 5.67
CA ALA A 83 -13.37 -10.61 5.52
C ALA A 83 -11.96 -10.56 4.90
N LEU A 84 -11.03 -11.42 5.33
CA LEU A 84 -9.68 -11.49 4.77
C LEU A 84 -9.68 -11.95 3.32
N THR A 85 -10.53 -12.91 2.97
CA THR A 85 -10.71 -13.37 1.57
C THR A 85 -11.24 -12.23 0.69
N ALA A 86 -12.27 -11.52 1.17
CA ALA A 86 -12.83 -10.37 0.46
C ALA A 86 -11.79 -9.23 0.30
N PHE A 87 -11.02 -8.96 1.35
CA PHE A 87 -9.95 -7.97 1.31
C PHE A 87 -8.84 -8.33 0.31
N LYS A 88 -8.41 -9.61 0.28
CA LYS A 88 -7.46 -10.10 -0.72
C LYS A 88 -7.96 -9.83 -2.14
N HIS A 89 -9.19 -10.22 -2.45
CA HIS A 89 -9.77 -10.00 -3.78
C HIS A 89 -9.87 -8.50 -4.13
N TYR A 90 -10.25 -7.68 -3.15
CA TYR A 90 -10.25 -6.22 -3.32
C TYR A 90 -8.85 -5.70 -3.65
N MET A 91 -7.80 -6.13 -2.93
CA MET A 91 -6.43 -5.70 -3.17
C MET A 91 -5.89 -6.18 -4.52
N ASP A 92 -6.19 -7.42 -4.92
CA ASP A 92 -5.81 -7.94 -6.23
C ASP A 92 -6.42 -7.12 -7.38
N ASN A 93 -7.68 -6.71 -7.25
CA ASN A 93 -8.30 -5.80 -8.21
C ASN A 93 -7.74 -4.38 -8.12
N ALA A 94 -7.57 -3.85 -6.91
CA ALA A 94 -7.14 -2.47 -6.66
C ALA A 94 -5.74 -2.18 -7.23
N LEU A 95 -4.85 -3.17 -7.21
CA LEU A 95 -3.50 -3.13 -7.77
C LEU A 95 -3.45 -3.65 -9.22
N GLY A 96 -4.60 -3.87 -9.83
CA GLY A 96 -4.74 -4.28 -11.23
C GLY A 96 -4.46 -3.14 -12.21
N ILE A 97 -4.11 -3.52 -13.44
CA ILE A 97 -3.95 -2.58 -14.56
C ILE A 97 -5.32 -2.04 -14.96
N ALA A 98 -5.48 -0.73 -14.89
CA ALA A 98 -6.73 -0.04 -15.19
C ALA A 98 -6.66 0.71 -16.52
N PRO A 99 -7.65 0.55 -17.44
CA PRO A 99 -7.70 1.28 -18.69
C PRO A 99 -8.11 2.74 -18.47
N GLY A 100 -7.81 3.58 -19.46
CA GLY A 100 -8.22 4.99 -19.47
C GLY A 100 -7.62 5.80 -18.31
N PHE A 101 -8.38 6.72 -17.77
CA PHE A 101 -7.91 7.66 -16.74
C PHE A 101 -8.23 7.23 -15.30
N PHE A 102 -9.03 6.18 -15.11
CA PHE A 102 -9.35 5.65 -13.78
C PHE A 102 -8.25 4.68 -13.29
N GLY A 103 -8.17 4.52 -11.98
CA GLY A 103 -7.23 3.59 -11.35
C GLY A 103 -5.79 4.11 -11.28
N THR A 104 -5.00 3.43 -10.49
CA THR A 104 -3.62 3.83 -10.18
C THR A 104 -2.62 3.28 -11.20
N PHE A 105 -2.65 1.97 -11.47
CA PHE A 105 -1.68 1.32 -12.34
C PHE A 105 -2.11 1.36 -13.81
N LYS A 106 -1.18 1.71 -14.71
CA LYS A 106 -1.38 1.73 -16.16
C LYS A 106 -0.63 0.59 -16.86
N ALA A 107 -0.93 0.35 -18.13
CA ALA A 107 -0.35 -0.75 -18.89
C ALA A 107 1.19 -0.66 -19.04
N ASP A 108 1.74 0.54 -18.93
CA ASP A 108 3.18 0.82 -18.89
C ASP A 108 3.74 0.85 -17.46
N PHE A 109 2.94 0.44 -16.48
CA PHE A 109 3.23 0.48 -15.05
C PHE A 109 3.51 1.88 -14.49
N SER A 110 3.17 2.93 -15.20
CA SER A 110 3.15 4.29 -14.66
C SER A 110 1.96 4.46 -13.69
N GLY A 111 2.07 5.45 -12.81
CA GLY A 111 1.05 5.72 -11.82
C GLY A 111 0.22 6.95 -12.11
N TYR A 112 -1.11 6.77 -12.12
CA TYR A 112 -2.05 7.86 -12.38
C TYR A 112 -2.81 8.27 -11.12
N HIS A 113 -3.08 9.56 -11.04
CA HIS A 113 -4.06 10.16 -10.15
C HIS A 113 -4.56 11.47 -10.78
N HIS A 114 -5.79 11.91 -10.49
CA HIS A 114 -6.39 13.08 -11.13
C HIS A 114 -6.33 13.08 -12.66
N ARG A 115 -6.49 11.92 -13.27
CA ARG A 115 -6.50 11.69 -14.73
C ARG A 115 -5.17 11.91 -15.45
N GLY A 116 -4.04 11.81 -14.74
CA GLY A 116 -2.71 11.97 -15.32
C GLY A 116 -1.62 11.31 -14.50
N PRO A 117 -0.38 11.29 -15.02
CA PRO A 117 0.78 10.83 -14.27
C PRO A 117 0.93 11.61 -12.96
N TYR A 118 1.14 10.89 -11.85
CA TYR A 118 1.25 11.53 -10.55
C TYR A 118 2.26 10.80 -9.66
N HIS A 119 3.54 11.00 -9.94
CA HIS A 119 4.63 10.27 -9.33
C HIS A 119 5.19 10.91 -8.04
N SER A 120 4.57 11.98 -7.51
CA SER A 120 5.08 12.63 -6.30
C SER A 120 4.32 12.28 -5.02
N ALA A 121 3.00 12.45 -5.00
CA ALA A 121 2.24 12.45 -3.75
C ALA A 121 1.23 11.30 -3.59
N TYR A 122 0.88 10.60 -4.66
CA TYR A 122 -0.20 9.61 -4.64
C TYR A 122 0.31 8.22 -5.04
N TYR A 123 0.88 8.10 -6.22
CA TYR A 123 1.36 6.81 -6.72
C TYR A 123 2.41 6.14 -5.82
N PRO A 124 3.46 6.84 -5.35
CA PRO A 124 4.44 6.21 -4.46
C PRO A 124 3.82 5.73 -3.15
N HIS A 125 2.87 6.48 -2.59
CA HIS A 125 2.18 6.04 -1.39
C HIS A 125 1.25 4.83 -1.63
N ALA A 126 0.65 4.74 -2.81
CA ALA A 126 -0.13 3.56 -3.21
C ALA A 126 0.78 2.33 -3.41
N LEU A 127 1.95 2.50 -4.04
CA LEU A 127 2.98 1.45 -4.14
C LEU A 127 3.43 0.97 -2.76
N TYR A 128 3.72 1.91 -1.86
CA TYR A 128 4.11 1.58 -0.49
C TYR A 128 3.02 0.77 0.24
N ALA A 129 1.77 1.23 0.20
CA ALA A 129 0.67 0.54 0.85
C ALA A 129 0.44 -0.86 0.26
N GLY A 130 0.48 -0.98 -1.07
CA GLY A 130 0.36 -2.28 -1.75
C GLY A 130 1.49 -3.24 -1.39
N ALA A 131 2.74 -2.76 -1.38
CA ALA A 131 3.91 -3.53 -0.99
C ALA A 131 3.85 -4.02 0.46
N LEU A 132 3.44 -3.15 1.38
CA LEU A 132 3.28 -3.52 2.79
C LEU A 132 2.20 -4.59 2.97
N ILE A 133 1.05 -4.46 2.31
CA ILE A 133 -0.01 -5.48 2.34
C ILE A 133 0.49 -6.80 1.75
N ALA A 134 1.20 -6.76 0.62
CA ALA A 134 1.78 -7.96 0.01
C ALA A 134 2.70 -8.68 1.01
N TYR A 135 3.58 -7.94 1.67
CA TYR A 135 4.50 -8.48 2.66
C TYR A 135 3.79 -9.05 3.90
N LEU A 136 2.79 -8.34 4.44
CA LEU A 136 2.06 -8.81 5.62
C LEU A 136 1.25 -10.10 5.37
N LEU A 137 0.88 -10.36 4.12
CA LEU A 137 0.03 -11.50 3.76
C LEU A 137 0.78 -12.63 3.03
N HIS A 138 2.08 -12.49 2.68
CA HIS A 138 2.76 -13.38 1.73
C HIS A 138 2.79 -14.87 2.14
N ASP A 139 2.97 -15.18 3.43
CA ASP A 139 3.00 -16.56 3.94
C ASP A 139 1.66 -17.00 4.51
N THR A 140 0.56 -16.40 4.08
CA THR A 140 -0.78 -16.72 4.54
C THR A 140 -1.67 -17.25 3.40
N PRO A 141 -2.81 -17.88 3.71
CA PRO A 141 -3.81 -18.24 2.70
C PRO A 141 -4.38 -17.04 1.93
N TYR A 142 -4.12 -15.82 2.41
CA TYR A 142 -4.59 -14.55 1.85
C TYR A 142 -3.51 -13.82 1.05
N ALA A 143 -2.41 -14.49 0.72
CA ALA A 143 -1.35 -13.92 -0.14
C ALA A 143 -1.92 -13.34 -1.43
N LEU A 144 -1.42 -12.19 -1.84
CA LEU A 144 -1.84 -11.55 -3.10
C LEU A 144 -1.43 -12.42 -4.30
N SER A 145 -2.14 -12.25 -5.41
CA SER A 145 -1.89 -13.04 -6.62
C SER A 145 -0.52 -12.72 -7.23
N GLU A 146 0.03 -13.69 -7.97
CA GLU A 146 1.29 -13.49 -8.72
C GLU A 146 1.21 -12.30 -9.69
N THR A 147 0.03 -12.10 -10.30
CA THR A 147 -0.22 -10.93 -11.17
C THR A 147 -0.10 -9.63 -10.38
N THR A 148 -0.64 -9.57 -9.18
CA THR A 148 -0.56 -8.39 -8.31
C THR A 148 0.88 -8.12 -7.86
N LEU A 149 1.62 -9.15 -7.48
CA LEU A 149 3.04 -9.04 -7.15
C LEU A 149 3.87 -8.57 -8.35
N HIS A 150 3.57 -9.08 -9.55
CA HIS A 150 4.19 -8.62 -10.78
C HIS A 150 3.90 -7.13 -11.04
N ASN A 151 2.66 -6.68 -10.89
CA ASN A 151 2.29 -5.27 -11.07
C ASN A 151 3.03 -4.37 -10.08
N LEU A 152 3.11 -4.75 -8.81
CA LEU A 152 3.88 -4.02 -7.80
C LEU A 152 5.36 -3.95 -8.15
N LYS A 153 5.96 -5.08 -8.53
CA LYS A 153 7.36 -5.14 -8.99
C LYS A 153 7.60 -4.19 -10.14
N GLN A 154 6.82 -4.32 -11.20
CA GLN A 154 6.98 -3.48 -12.39
C GLN A 154 6.71 -2.00 -12.08
N GLY A 155 5.71 -1.71 -11.25
CA GLY A 155 5.43 -0.34 -10.80
C GLY A 155 6.60 0.30 -10.07
N LEU A 156 7.26 -0.42 -9.17
CA LEU A 156 8.45 0.05 -8.44
C LEU A 156 9.65 0.25 -9.37
N LEU A 157 9.91 -0.70 -10.28
CA LEU A 157 11.02 -0.61 -11.24
C LEU A 157 10.78 0.53 -12.23
N THR A 158 9.57 0.70 -12.74
CA THR A 158 9.19 1.80 -13.63
C THR A 158 9.29 3.14 -12.92
N PHE A 159 8.82 3.22 -11.66
CA PHE A 159 8.96 4.43 -10.86
C PHE A 159 10.42 4.86 -10.73
N ARG A 160 11.30 3.90 -10.38
CA ARG A 160 12.74 4.15 -10.29
C ARG A 160 13.32 4.60 -11.64
N PHE A 161 12.86 4.03 -12.75
CA PHE A 161 13.31 4.41 -14.10
C PHE A 161 12.96 5.86 -14.44
N PHE A 162 11.82 6.38 -13.98
CA PHE A 162 11.44 7.77 -14.17
C PHE A 162 12.26 8.76 -13.33
N CYS A 163 12.92 8.31 -12.27
CA CYS A 163 13.69 9.19 -11.40
C CYS A 163 15.06 9.53 -11.99
N ALA A 164 15.46 10.80 -11.90
CA ALA A 164 16.82 11.25 -12.10
C ALA A 164 17.56 11.22 -10.74
N GLY A 165 18.38 10.19 -10.52
CA GLY A 165 18.89 9.90 -9.18
C GLY A 165 17.76 9.51 -8.25
N LEU A 166 17.53 10.30 -7.19
CA LEU A 166 16.44 10.09 -6.23
C LEU A 166 15.21 10.97 -6.51
N GLU A 167 15.30 11.90 -7.47
CA GLU A 167 14.25 12.87 -7.76
C GLU A 167 13.31 12.44 -8.86
N VAL A 168 12.03 12.69 -8.65
CA VAL A 168 11.00 12.60 -9.68
C VAL A 168 11.00 13.88 -10.51
N PRO A 169 11.07 13.83 -11.85
CA PRO A 169 11.08 14.99 -12.72
C PRO A 169 9.79 15.83 -12.57
N ALA A 170 9.92 17.16 -12.65
CA ALA A 170 8.82 18.09 -12.53
C ALA A 170 7.63 17.80 -13.48
N GLY A 171 7.88 17.25 -14.66
CA GLY A 171 6.83 16.91 -15.64
C GLY A 171 5.88 15.78 -15.21
N THR A 172 6.23 14.98 -14.21
CA THR A 172 5.41 13.84 -13.72
C THR A 172 4.94 14.00 -12.28
N VAL A 173 5.22 15.12 -11.63
CA VAL A 173 4.88 15.37 -10.20
C VAL A 173 3.45 15.91 -9.99
N GLY A 174 2.65 16.02 -11.04
CA GLY A 174 1.29 16.55 -10.96
C GLY A 174 1.29 18.04 -10.60
N ARG A 175 0.61 18.43 -9.51
CA ARG A 175 0.47 19.85 -9.10
C ARG A 175 1.70 20.45 -8.41
N PHE A 176 2.76 19.69 -8.20
CA PHE A 176 3.97 20.20 -7.54
C PHE A 176 4.95 20.67 -8.60
N PRO A 177 5.32 21.98 -8.64
CA PRO A 177 6.11 22.55 -9.73
C PRO A 177 7.61 22.24 -9.65
N LYS A 178 8.06 21.64 -8.56
CA LYS A 178 9.46 21.26 -8.34
C LYS A 178 9.60 19.76 -8.30
N GLY A 179 10.75 19.22 -8.74
CA GLY A 179 11.14 17.84 -8.50
C GLY A 179 11.11 17.50 -7.00
N GLN A 180 10.89 16.23 -6.68
CA GLN A 180 10.82 15.76 -5.30
C GLN A 180 11.67 14.50 -5.14
N GLN A 181 12.47 14.49 -4.09
CA GLN A 181 13.22 13.31 -3.66
C GLN A 181 12.26 12.33 -2.96
N ILE A 182 11.59 11.50 -3.73
CA ILE A 182 10.60 10.58 -3.21
C ILE A 182 11.00 9.12 -3.32
N LEU A 183 11.98 8.79 -4.16
CA LEU A 183 12.41 7.41 -4.36
C LEU A 183 12.96 6.78 -3.08
N GLU A 184 13.68 7.56 -2.27
CA GLU A 184 14.18 7.11 -0.98
C GLU A 184 13.05 6.66 -0.04
N THR A 185 11.92 7.33 -0.05
CA THR A 185 10.76 6.96 0.79
C THR A 185 10.13 5.62 0.38
N LEU A 186 10.47 5.11 -0.81
CA LEU A 186 10.02 3.81 -1.30
C LEU A 186 10.99 2.66 -0.99
N LEU A 187 12.13 2.91 -0.36
CA LEU A 187 13.05 1.83 0.02
C LEU A 187 12.34 0.64 0.71
N PRO A 188 11.48 0.86 1.73
CA PRO A 188 10.77 -0.25 2.34
C PRO A 188 9.86 -1.00 1.36
N ALA A 189 9.24 -0.31 0.40
CA ALA A 189 8.36 -0.95 -0.58
C ALA A 189 9.12 -1.91 -1.52
N PHE A 190 10.36 -1.55 -1.93
CA PHE A 190 11.23 -2.46 -2.68
C PHE A 190 11.55 -3.72 -1.87
N ALA A 191 11.90 -3.57 -0.59
CA ALA A 191 12.18 -4.70 0.29
C ALA A 191 10.94 -5.57 0.51
N TYR A 192 9.81 -4.98 0.89
CA TYR A 192 8.55 -5.68 1.12
C TYR A 192 8.11 -6.48 -0.10
N THR A 193 8.13 -5.85 -1.29
CA THR A 193 7.74 -6.54 -2.51
C THR A 193 8.73 -7.65 -2.86
N ALA A 194 10.05 -7.43 -2.73
CA ALA A 194 11.05 -8.46 -2.98
C ALA A 194 10.85 -9.70 -2.10
N LEU A 195 10.52 -9.50 -0.82
CA LEU A 195 10.30 -10.57 0.16
C LEU A 195 8.93 -11.23 0.05
N SER A 196 8.00 -10.68 -0.73
CA SER A 196 6.67 -11.26 -0.94
C SER A 196 6.63 -12.37 -2.00
N PHE A 197 7.72 -12.60 -2.72
CA PHE A 197 7.88 -13.73 -3.62
C PHE A 197 8.37 -14.97 -2.86
N LYS A 198 8.13 -16.16 -3.43
CA LYS A 198 8.59 -17.44 -2.85
C LYS A 198 10.10 -17.45 -2.55
N GLU A 199 10.88 -16.84 -3.45
CA GLU A 199 12.29 -16.53 -3.23
C GLU A 199 12.45 -15.02 -3.41
N PRO A 200 13.29 -14.34 -2.62
CA PRO A 200 13.48 -12.90 -2.72
C PRO A 200 13.81 -12.46 -4.16
N ASP A 201 13.04 -11.53 -4.70
CA ASP A 201 13.22 -11.08 -6.08
C ASP A 201 14.55 -10.36 -6.26
N LYS A 202 15.38 -10.85 -7.17
CA LYS A 202 16.75 -10.37 -7.39
C LYS A 202 16.82 -8.96 -7.97
N GLU A 203 15.86 -8.58 -8.84
CA GLU A 203 15.86 -7.25 -9.46
C GLU A 203 15.47 -6.18 -8.46
N LEU A 204 14.41 -6.43 -7.65
CA LEU A 204 14.01 -5.52 -6.59
C LEU A 204 15.08 -5.41 -5.51
N THR A 205 15.73 -6.52 -5.15
CA THR A 205 16.85 -6.52 -4.19
C THR A 205 18.02 -5.71 -4.72
N ALA A 206 18.37 -5.84 -6.00
CA ALA A 206 19.42 -5.05 -6.61
C ALA A 206 19.05 -3.56 -6.73
N ALA A 207 17.78 -3.25 -7.02
CA ALA A 207 17.27 -1.89 -7.03
C ALA A 207 17.31 -1.26 -5.63
N PHE A 208 16.85 -1.98 -4.61
CA PHE A 208 16.93 -1.56 -3.20
C PHE A 208 18.36 -1.18 -2.80
N LYS A 209 19.35 -2.06 -3.06
CA LYS A 209 20.74 -1.80 -2.73
C LYS A 209 21.27 -0.53 -3.41
N ARG A 210 21.00 -0.36 -4.69
CA ARG A 210 21.43 0.84 -5.43
C ARG A 210 20.79 2.13 -4.95
N ILE A 211 19.51 2.09 -4.54
CA ILE A 211 18.84 3.25 -3.97
C ILE A 211 19.46 3.57 -2.61
N LEU A 212 19.64 2.55 -1.76
CA LEU A 212 20.24 2.72 -0.43
C LEU A 212 21.65 3.34 -0.52
N GLU A 213 22.48 2.86 -1.44
CA GLU A 213 23.84 3.39 -1.68
C GLU A 213 23.85 4.84 -2.17
N SER A 214 22.74 5.29 -2.79
CA SER A 214 22.58 6.65 -3.31
C SER A 214 21.97 7.61 -2.31
N THR A 215 21.52 7.16 -1.13
CA THR A 215 20.88 8.05 -0.16
C THR A 215 21.91 8.76 0.71
N GLU A 216 21.65 10.02 1.06
CA GLU A 216 22.47 10.78 2.00
C GLU A 216 22.45 10.18 3.43
N ASN A 217 21.38 9.41 3.72
CA ASN A 217 21.17 8.78 5.02
C ASN A 217 21.58 7.31 5.07
N GLN A 218 22.39 6.83 4.12
CA GLN A 218 22.78 5.42 4.01
C GLN A 218 23.30 4.86 5.35
N GLN A 219 24.20 5.58 6.01
CA GLN A 219 24.79 5.15 7.27
C GLN A 219 23.73 5.03 8.38
N ALA A 220 22.87 6.03 8.55
CA ALA A 220 21.82 6.04 9.56
C ALA A 220 20.80 4.89 9.33
N ILE A 221 20.43 4.63 8.09
CA ILE A 221 19.53 3.53 7.73
C ILE A 221 20.21 2.18 8.03
N THR A 222 21.47 2.02 7.68
CA THR A 222 22.24 0.79 7.93
C THR A 222 22.41 0.52 9.41
N GLU A 223 22.73 1.54 10.22
CA GLU A 223 22.81 1.47 11.67
C GLU A 223 21.47 1.09 12.31
N TYR A 224 20.36 1.70 11.84
CA TYR A 224 19.01 1.36 12.32
C TYR A 224 18.67 -0.11 12.06
N ILE A 225 18.89 -0.60 10.85
CA ILE A 225 18.64 -2.02 10.48
C ILE A 225 19.51 -2.96 11.32
N SER A 226 20.78 -2.63 11.54
CA SER A 226 21.69 -3.41 12.37
C SER A 226 21.21 -3.49 13.81
N ASN A 227 20.76 -2.38 14.38
CA ASN A 227 20.28 -2.32 15.76
C ASN A 227 18.97 -3.10 15.97
N VAL A 228 18.06 -3.09 14.98
CA VAL A 228 16.81 -3.87 15.02
C VAL A 228 17.09 -5.37 14.99
N ASN A 229 18.10 -5.81 14.24
CA ASN A 229 18.47 -7.23 14.12
C ASN A 229 19.30 -7.75 15.31
N SER A 230 19.74 -6.86 16.20
CA SER A 230 20.57 -7.21 17.37
C SER A 230 19.76 -7.40 18.66
N ASN A 231 18.46 -7.13 18.64
CA ASN A 231 17.51 -7.29 19.73
C ASN A 231 16.50 -8.40 19.44
#